data_089f5d0e4015b58a80ecbb670863a4ea
#
_entry.id   089f5d0e4015b58a80ecbb670863a4ea
#
_cell.length_a   1.000
_cell.length_b   1.000
_cell.length_c   1.000
_cell.angle_alpha   90.00
_cell.angle_beta   90.00
_cell.angle_gamma   90.00
#
_symmetry.space_group_name_H-M   'P 1'
#
loop_
_entity.id
_entity.type
_entity.pdbx_description
1 polymer ?
#
loop_
_entity_poly.entity_id
_entity_poly.type
_entity_poly.pdbx_seq_one_letter_code
_entity_poly.pdbx_strand_id
1 'polypeptide(L)'
;MYTPKEIAENYLSACRTKAALPLGRMFVLACLAGAFVALAGSSSTAAAATVGDPSLAKLVSGCVFPAGLAMVIVAGSELFTGNNLMIMGVLARTITARQMLRNWLVVYLGNFAGAVLVAALCVSGHVFSAFGGKLAASVVAIAQTKAGLSFGDAFVRGILCNFLVCIAVWMANAAKTVGGKIAAVFFPIMAFVVAGFEHSIANMYYLAAGLFTAGQTGAAAEGLTWGRALAGNLLPVTLGNLVGGGLLVGVSAWYLYLKKERNSVNS
;
A
#
# COMPACT_ATOMS: atom_id res chain seq x y z
N MET A 1 -8.88 21.25 11.19
CA MET A 1 -7.99 20.08 11.14
C MET A 1 -7.22 19.96 12.44
N TYR A 2 -6.59 18.81 12.72
CA TYR A 2 -5.66 18.68 13.83
C TYR A 2 -4.30 19.25 13.46
N THR A 3 -3.57 19.77 14.46
CA THR A 3 -2.17 20.19 14.32
C THR A 3 -1.25 18.98 14.17
N PRO A 4 -0.02 19.12 13.63
CA PRO A 4 0.92 18.00 13.51
C PRO A 4 1.20 17.27 14.82
N LYS A 5 1.26 17.97 15.96
CA LYS A 5 1.44 17.37 17.27
C LYS A 5 0.21 16.55 17.69
N GLU A 6 -0.99 17.09 17.51
CA GLU A 6 -2.24 16.35 17.79
C GLU A 6 -2.38 15.11 16.89
N ILE A 7 -1.94 15.19 15.61
CA ILE A 7 -1.93 14.01 14.73
C ILE A 7 -1.04 12.93 15.31
N ALA A 8 0.17 13.28 15.74
CA ALA A 8 1.12 12.35 16.34
C ALA A 8 0.55 11.70 17.62
N GLU A 9 -0.02 12.49 18.51
CA GLU A 9 -0.63 12.02 19.78
C GLU A 9 -1.84 11.11 19.51
N ASN A 10 -2.73 11.47 18.59
CA ASN A 10 -3.87 10.65 18.17
C ASN A 10 -3.41 9.32 17.57
N TYR A 11 -2.31 9.33 16.79
CA TYR A 11 -1.78 8.11 16.19
C TYR A 11 -1.19 7.15 17.24
N LEU A 12 -0.68 7.64 18.37
CA LEU A 12 -0.28 6.77 19.49
C LEU A 12 -1.47 5.99 20.06
N SER A 13 -2.65 6.61 20.13
CA SER A 13 -3.88 5.90 20.52
C SER A 13 -4.25 4.83 19.49
N ALA A 14 -4.16 5.15 18.19
CA ALA A 14 -4.35 4.17 17.13
C ALA A 14 -3.35 3.00 17.20
N CYS A 15 -2.08 3.27 17.54
CA CYS A 15 -1.08 2.21 17.76
C CYS A 15 -1.51 1.22 18.85
N ARG A 16 -2.03 1.71 19.99
CA ARG A 16 -2.54 0.83 21.07
C ARG A 16 -3.70 -0.03 20.60
N THR A 17 -4.67 0.57 19.89
CA THR A 17 -5.83 -0.16 19.36
C THR A 17 -5.39 -1.25 18.37
N LYS A 18 -4.51 -0.94 17.43
CA LYS A 18 -3.97 -1.89 16.45
C LYS A 18 -3.16 -3.01 17.13
N ALA A 19 -2.35 -2.68 18.12
CA ALA A 19 -1.55 -3.64 18.89
C ALA A 19 -2.42 -4.60 19.72
N ALA A 20 -3.60 -4.16 20.17
CA ALA A 20 -4.52 -4.95 20.97
C ALA A 20 -5.48 -5.83 20.17
N LEU A 21 -5.53 -5.68 18.84
CA LEU A 21 -6.43 -6.47 17.99
C LEU A 21 -6.20 -7.98 18.15
N PRO A 22 -7.27 -8.77 18.36
CA PRO A 22 -7.20 -10.24 18.27
C PRO A 22 -6.77 -10.70 16.88
N LEU A 23 -6.00 -11.79 16.78
CA LEU A 23 -5.42 -12.28 15.52
C LEU A 23 -6.46 -12.44 14.42
N GLY A 24 -7.60 -13.08 14.71
CA GLY A 24 -8.64 -13.31 13.71
C GLY A 24 -9.24 -12.01 13.17
N ARG A 25 -9.55 -11.06 14.04
CA ARG A 25 -10.06 -9.72 13.60
C ARG A 25 -9.01 -8.96 12.80
N MET A 26 -7.76 -8.96 13.25
CA MET A 26 -6.64 -8.33 12.55
C MET A 26 -6.47 -8.91 11.15
N PHE A 27 -6.52 -10.24 11.01
CA PHE A 27 -6.38 -10.91 9.73
C PHE A 27 -7.55 -10.58 8.77
N VAL A 28 -8.80 -10.62 9.25
CA VAL A 28 -9.97 -10.26 8.41
C VAL A 28 -9.91 -8.80 7.96
N LEU A 29 -9.59 -7.85 8.86
CA LEU A 29 -9.40 -6.45 8.50
C LEU A 29 -8.27 -6.27 7.48
N ALA A 30 -7.22 -7.07 7.59
CA ALA A 30 -6.12 -7.06 6.64
C ALA A 30 -6.53 -7.64 5.27
N CYS A 31 -7.30 -8.73 5.23
CA CYS A 31 -7.85 -9.26 3.98
C CYS A 31 -8.71 -8.21 3.26
N LEU A 32 -9.56 -7.49 4.00
CA LEU A 32 -10.37 -6.41 3.43
C LEU A 32 -9.49 -5.29 2.85
N ALA A 33 -8.42 -4.86 3.55
CA ALA A 33 -7.52 -3.85 3.03
C ALA A 33 -6.80 -4.30 1.75
N GLY A 34 -6.31 -5.53 1.72
CA GLY A 34 -5.72 -6.12 0.52
C GLY A 34 -6.71 -6.16 -0.65
N ALA A 35 -7.96 -6.54 -0.39
CA ALA A 35 -9.03 -6.54 -1.38
C ALA A 35 -9.36 -5.12 -1.88
N PHE A 36 -9.44 -4.11 -1.01
CA PHE A 36 -9.71 -2.73 -1.41
C PHE A 36 -8.61 -2.17 -2.32
N VAL A 37 -7.35 -2.41 -1.99
CA VAL A 37 -6.22 -2.01 -2.84
C VAL A 37 -6.24 -2.76 -4.17
N ALA A 38 -6.57 -4.05 -4.16
CA ALA A 38 -6.69 -4.87 -5.36
C ALA A 38 -7.81 -4.40 -6.29
N LEU A 39 -9.00 -4.11 -5.74
CA LEU A 39 -10.12 -3.56 -6.50
C LEU A 39 -9.78 -2.20 -7.13
N ALA A 40 -9.10 -1.34 -6.39
CA ALA A 40 -8.62 -0.07 -6.93
C ALA A 40 -7.57 -0.29 -8.04
N GLY A 41 -6.67 -1.25 -7.89
CA GLY A 41 -5.71 -1.65 -8.91
C GLY A 41 -6.38 -2.19 -10.17
N SER A 42 -7.39 -3.05 -10.02
CA SER A 42 -8.20 -3.57 -11.13
C SER A 42 -8.89 -2.44 -11.90
N SER A 43 -9.60 -1.59 -11.17
CA SER A 43 -10.33 -0.45 -11.75
C SER A 43 -9.39 0.55 -12.43
N SER A 44 -8.26 0.85 -11.82
CA SER A 44 -7.21 1.73 -12.34
C SER A 44 -6.62 1.18 -13.65
N THR A 45 -6.34 -0.14 -13.70
CA THR A 45 -5.85 -0.80 -14.91
C THR A 45 -6.89 -0.77 -16.01
N ALA A 46 -8.15 -1.10 -15.70
CA ALA A 46 -9.24 -1.08 -16.66
C ALA A 46 -9.48 0.32 -17.24
N ALA A 47 -9.46 1.35 -16.42
CA ALA A 47 -9.63 2.74 -16.84
C ALA A 47 -8.54 3.22 -17.81
N ALA A 48 -7.32 2.70 -17.67
CA ALA A 48 -6.16 3.10 -18.50
C ALA A 48 -5.89 2.19 -19.70
N ALA A 49 -6.48 0.98 -19.74
CA ALA A 49 -6.12 -0.09 -20.69
C ALA A 49 -6.23 0.27 -22.18
N THR A 50 -7.08 1.23 -22.54
CA THR A 50 -7.31 1.65 -23.92
C THR A 50 -6.86 3.08 -24.21
N VAL A 51 -6.23 3.74 -23.23
CA VAL A 51 -5.68 5.10 -23.40
C VAL A 51 -4.38 5.01 -24.17
N GLY A 52 -4.34 5.58 -25.39
CA GLY A 52 -3.20 5.47 -26.30
C GLY A 52 -1.97 6.27 -25.89
N ASP A 53 -2.15 7.42 -25.21
CA ASP A 53 -1.03 8.22 -24.69
C ASP A 53 -0.55 7.69 -23.33
N PRO A 54 0.74 7.32 -23.19
CA PRO A 54 1.26 6.74 -21.95
C PRO A 54 1.17 7.67 -20.75
N SER A 55 1.36 8.98 -20.94
CA SER A 55 1.29 9.96 -19.84
C SER A 55 -0.15 10.11 -19.35
N LEU A 56 -1.09 10.19 -20.29
CA LEU A 56 -2.51 10.24 -19.98
C LEU A 56 -3.00 8.94 -19.33
N ALA A 57 -2.54 7.77 -19.79
CA ALA A 57 -2.83 6.49 -19.15
C ALA A 57 -2.37 6.46 -17.70
N LYS A 58 -1.17 6.97 -17.41
CA LYS A 58 -0.65 7.11 -16.04
C LYS A 58 -1.49 8.06 -15.19
N LEU A 59 -1.89 9.20 -15.74
CA LEU A 59 -2.75 10.17 -15.05
C LEU A 59 -4.12 9.56 -14.72
N VAL A 60 -4.77 8.92 -15.69
CA VAL A 60 -6.06 8.24 -15.49
C VAL A 60 -5.95 7.17 -14.40
N SER A 61 -4.92 6.33 -14.49
CA SER A 61 -4.61 5.32 -13.48
C SER A 61 -4.46 5.95 -12.09
N GLY A 62 -3.70 7.05 -12.02
CA GLY A 62 -3.44 7.80 -10.78
C GLY A 62 -4.69 8.45 -10.20
N CYS A 63 -5.65 8.86 -11.02
CA CYS A 63 -6.93 9.42 -10.55
C CYS A 63 -7.86 8.36 -9.96
N VAL A 64 -7.81 7.11 -10.43
CA VAL A 64 -8.71 6.03 -9.97
C VAL A 64 -8.16 5.31 -8.74
N PHE A 65 -6.86 5.05 -8.71
CA PHE A 65 -6.22 4.22 -7.67
C PHE A 65 -6.40 4.73 -6.22
N PRO A 66 -6.48 6.05 -5.93
CA PRO A 66 -6.68 6.56 -4.57
C PRO A 66 -7.93 6.03 -3.86
N ALA A 67 -8.93 5.54 -4.61
CA ALA A 67 -10.12 4.90 -4.05
C ALA A 67 -9.76 3.74 -3.09
N GLY A 68 -8.66 3.03 -3.36
CA GLY A 68 -8.20 1.93 -2.51
C GLY A 68 -7.86 2.40 -1.10
N LEU A 69 -7.02 3.42 -0.95
CA LEU A 69 -6.66 3.93 0.38
C LEU A 69 -7.84 4.66 1.05
N ALA A 70 -8.70 5.32 0.27
CA ALA A 70 -9.92 5.92 0.79
C ALA A 70 -10.83 4.86 1.43
N MET A 71 -11.05 3.71 0.78
CA MET A 71 -11.80 2.58 1.35
C MET A 71 -11.11 2.02 2.60
N VAL A 72 -9.80 1.83 2.58
CA VAL A 72 -9.04 1.37 3.76
C VAL A 72 -9.27 2.26 4.97
N ILE A 73 -9.19 3.58 4.80
CA ILE A 73 -9.29 4.55 5.91
C ILE A 73 -10.73 4.73 6.37
N VAL A 74 -11.68 4.83 5.45
CA VAL A 74 -13.08 5.12 5.79
C VAL A 74 -13.79 3.88 6.32
N ALA A 75 -13.54 2.71 5.74
CA ALA A 75 -14.09 1.44 6.22
C ALA A 75 -13.33 0.87 7.43
N GLY A 76 -12.16 1.39 7.78
CA GLY A 76 -11.43 1.03 9.00
C GLY A 76 -10.70 -0.30 8.93
N SER A 77 -10.03 -0.60 7.83
CA SER A 77 -9.25 -1.83 7.63
C SER A 77 -7.76 -1.68 7.93
N GLU A 78 -7.02 -2.80 7.98
CA GLU A 78 -5.61 -2.85 8.38
C GLU A 78 -4.69 -2.99 7.15
N LEU A 79 -3.95 -1.94 6.83
CA LEU A 79 -3.01 -1.90 5.70
C LEU A 79 -1.56 -1.86 6.20
N PHE A 80 -0.76 -2.84 5.80
CA PHE A 80 0.65 -2.98 6.22
C PHE A 80 1.47 -1.71 6.01
N THR A 81 1.39 -1.10 4.83
CA THR A 81 2.15 0.09 4.48
C THR A 81 1.80 1.30 5.35
N GLY A 82 0.52 1.51 5.66
CA GLY A 82 0.08 2.54 6.61
C GLY A 82 0.48 2.21 8.05
N ASN A 83 0.51 0.91 8.41
CA ASN A 83 0.90 0.46 9.76
C ASN A 83 2.42 0.58 10.01
N ASN A 84 3.24 0.92 9.01
CA ASN A 84 4.64 1.23 9.24
C ASN A 84 4.82 2.43 10.19
N LEU A 85 3.85 3.34 10.27
CA LEU A 85 3.83 4.41 11.26
C LEU A 85 3.72 3.92 12.72
N MET A 86 3.41 2.64 12.97
CA MET A 86 3.40 2.08 14.34
C MET A 86 4.77 2.14 15.02
N ILE A 87 5.85 2.35 14.27
CA ILE A 87 7.18 2.61 14.82
C ILE A 87 7.16 3.79 15.82
N MET A 88 6.31 4.80 15.59
CA MET A 88 6.10 5.92 16.51
C MET A 88 5.67 5.43 17.91
N GLY A 89 4.76 4.44 17.93
CA GLY A 89 4.28 3.84 19.17
C GLY A 89 5.37 3.09 19.95
N VAL A 90 6.28 2.42 19.22
CA VAL A 90 7.44 1.74 19.84
C VAL A 90 8.42 2.76 20.42
N LEU A 91 8.77 3.78 19.65
CA LEU A 91 9.70 4.83 20.08
C LEU A 91 9.14 5.68 21.22
N ALA A 92 7.82 5.92 21.25
CA ALA A 92 7.12 6.59 22.35
C ALA A 92 6.80 5.64 23.52
N ARG A 93 7.21 4.35 23.45
CA ARG A 93 6.98 3.32 24.48
C ARG A 93 5.50 3.08 24.81
N THR A 94 4.60 3.32 23.86
CA THR A 94 3.15 3.06 24.03
C THR A 94 2.76 1.64 23.61
N ILE A 95 3.56 1.01 22.78
CA ILE A 95 3.49 -0.41 22.40
C ILE A 95 4.90 -1.01 22.37
N THR A 96 4.99 -2.33 22.40
CA THR A 96 6.27 -3.04 22.27
C THR A 96 6.62 -3.32 20.81
N ALA A 97 7.91 -3.51 20.52
CA ALA A 97 8.37 -3.94 19.20
C ALA A 97 7.73 -5.30 18.80
N ARG A 98 7.56 -6.22 19.75
CA ARG A 98 6.88 -7.51 19.50
C ARG A 98 5.43 -7.33 19.04
N GLN A 99 4.70 -6.39 19.63
CA GLN A 99 3.32 -6.09 19.22
C GLN A 99 3.27 -5.47 17.81
N MET A 100 4.20 -4.57 17.49
CA MET A 100 4.32 -3.99 16.15
C MET A 100 4.65 -5.07 15.11
N LEU A 101 5.67 -5.90 15.35
CA LEU A 101 6.07 -6.95 14.42
C LEU A 101 4.97 -8.00 14.23
N ARG A 102 4.24 -8.37 15.30
CA ARG A 102 3.06 -9.24 15.21
C ARG A 102 2.00 -8.62 14.30
N ASN A 103 1.68 -7.33 14.47
CA ASN A 103 0.73 -6.63 13.61
C ASN A 103 1.23 -6.63 12.16
N TRP A 104 2.46 -6.22 11.91
CA TRP A 104 3.01 -6.17 10.56
C TRP A 104 2.95 -7.51 9.85
N LEU A 105 3.33 -8.61 10.52
CA LEU A 105 3.31 -9.95 9.93
C LEU A 105 1.89 -10.39 9.58
N VAL A 106 0.96 -10.30 10.54
CA VAL A 106 -0.43 -10.76 10.34
C VAL A 106 -1.12 -9.91 9.28
N VAL A 107 -0.90 -8.59 9.31
CA VAL A 107 -1.49 -7.66 8.35
C VAL A 107 -0.91 -7.87 6.95
N TYR A 108 0.39 -8.09 6.83
CA TYR A 108 1.03 -8.38 5.54
C TYR A 108 0.45 -9.66 4.89
N LEU A 109 0.33 -10.72 5.66
CA LEU A 109 -0.24 -12.00 5.19
C LEU A 109 -1.73 -11.87 4.84
N GLY A 110 -2.50 -11.13 5.64
CA GLY A 110 -3.91 -10.85 5.34
C GLY A 110 -4.07 -9.99 4.09
N ASN A 111 -3.26 -8.93 3.92
CA ASN A 111 -3.28 -8.12 2.71
C ASN A 111 -2.95 -8.99 1.47
N PHE A 112 -1.97 -9.88 1.57
CA PHE A 112 -1.64 -10.83 0.50
C PHE A 112 -2.83 -11.73 0.15
N ALA A 113 -3.46 -12.34 1.15
CA ALA A 113 -4.62 -13.20 0.95
C ALA A 113 -5.78 -12.45 0.26
N GLY A 114 -6.11 -11.22 0.73
CA GLY A 114 -7.16 -10.41 0.13
C GLY A 114 -6.85 -9.98 -1.30
N ALA A 115 -5.61 -9.59 -1.58
CA ALA A 115 -5.16 -9.19 -2.91
C ALA A 115 -5.21 -10.36 -3.92
N VAL A 116 -4.71 -11.54 -3.52
CA VAL A 116 -4.72 -12.75 -4.36
C VAL A 116 -6.15 -13.24 -4.59
N LEU A 117 -7.01 -13.18 -3.57
CA LEU A 117 -8.43 -13.54 -3.73
C LEU A 117 -9.11 -12.68 -4.79
N VAL A 118 -8.93 -11.34 -4.76
CA VAL A 118 -9.51 -10.45 -5.77
C VAL A 118 -8.93 -10.74 -7.15
N ALA A 119 -7.62 -10.98 -7.27
CA ALA A 119 -7.01 -11.38 -8.54
C ALA A 119 -7.64 -12.66 -9.11
N ALA A 120 -7.82 -13.68 -8.26
CA ALA A 120 -8.46 -14.94 -8.64
C ALA A 120 -9.93 -14.73 -9.07
N LEU A 121 -10.69 -13.93 -8.33
CA LEU A 121 -12.09 -13.61 -8.67
C LEU A 121 -12.20 -12.86 -10.00
N CYS A 122 -11.32 -11.88 -10.26
CA CYS A 122 -11.29 -11.16 -11.53
C CYS A 122 -11.02 -12.08 -12.72
N VAL A 123 -10.07 -13.02 -12.56
CA VAL A 123 -9.75 -13.98 -13.61
C VAL A 123 -10.88 -14.98 -13.81
N SER A 124 -11.42 -15.56 -12.73
CA SER A 124 -12.54 -16.53 -12.79
C SER A 124 -13.83 -15.91 -13.33
N GLY A 125 -14.07 -14.63 -13.04
CA GLY A 125 -15.21 -13.86 -13.56
C GLY A 125 -14.98 -13.27 -14.94
N HIS A 126 -13.87 -13.60 -15.62
CA HIS A 126 -13.51 -13.11 -16.97
C HIS A 126 -13.48 -11.56 -17.07
N VAL A 127 -13.23 -10.85 -15.96
CA VAL A 127 -13.19 -9.39 -15.94
C VAL A 127 -12.17 -8.85 -16.94
N PHE A 128 -11.06 -9.57 -17.12
CA PHE A 128 -9.97 -9.14 -18.01
C PHE A 128 -10.19 -9.42 -19.48
N SER A 129 -11.30 -10.06 -19.89
CA SER A 129 -11.68 -10.25 -21.29
C SER A 129 -12.18 -8.95 -21.95
N ALA A 130 -12.41 -7.90 -21.15
CA ALA A 130 -12.91 -6.61 -21.64
C ALA A 130 -12.00 -5.99 -22.70
N PHE A 131 -12.61 -5.12 -23.51
CA PHE A 131 -11.94 -4.38 -24.59
C PHE A 131 -11.27 -5.28 -25.64
N GLY A 132 -11.88 -6.43 -25.95
CA GLY A 132 -11.32 -7.37 -26.93
C GLY A 132 -9.98 -7.97 -26.52
N GLY A 133 -9.77 -8.20 -25.20
CA GLY A 133 -8.55 -8.77 -24.64
C GLY A 133 -7.44 -7.76 -24.33
N LYS A 134 -7.61 -6.47 -24.66
CA LYS A 134 -6.61 -5.44 -24.34
C LYS A 134 -6.38 -5.29 -22.84
N LEU A 135 -7.41 -5.50 -22.03
CA LEU A 135 -7.25 -5.45 -20.59
C LEU A 135 -6.38 -6.60 -20.07
N ALA A 136 -6.58 -7.82 -20.56
CA ALA A 136 -5.73 -8.97 -20.21
C ALA A 136 -4.26 -8.71 -20.57
N ALA A 137 -4.00 -8.21 -21.79
CA ALA A 137 -2.65 -7.84 -22.21
C ALA A 137 -2.03 -6.78 -21.30
N SER A 138 -2.78 -5.76 -20.88
CA SER A 138 -2.31 -4.73 -19.95
C SER A 138 -1.99 -5.30 -18.57
N VAL A 139 -2.82 -6.20 -18.03
CA VAL A 139 -2.61 -6.86 -16.74
C VAL A 139 -1.32 -7.69 -16.75
N VAL A 140 -1.07 -8.47 -17.80
CA VAL A 140 0.15 -9.27 -17.96
C VAL A 140 1.38 -8.36 -18.10
N ALA A 141 1.31 -7.32 -18.97
CA ALA A 141 2.42 -6.39 -19.19
C ALA A 141 2.82 -5.63 -17.92
N ILE A 142 1.86 -5.19 -17.09
CA ILE A 142 2.13 -4.55 -15.79
C ILE A 142 2.88 -5.52 -14.87
N ALA A 143 2.42 -6.77 -14.78
CA ALA A 143 3.06 -7.77 -13.93
C ALA A 143 4.49 -8.11 -14.39
N GLN A 144 4.71 -8.25 -15.70
CA GLN A 144 6.04 -8.46 -16.28
C GLN A 144 6.99 -7.30 -15.99
N THR A 145 6.52 -6.05 -16.20
CA THR A 145 7.31 -4.85 -15.86
C THR A 145 7.75 -4.85 -14.41
N LYS A 146 6.84 -5.18 -13.49
CA LYS A 146 7.14 -5.26 -12.04
C LYS A 146 8.10 -6.40 -11.69
N ALA A 147 7.87 -7.59 -12.24
CA ALA A 147 8.75 -8.75 -12.03
C ALA A 147 10.14 -8.58 -12.65
N GLY A 148 10.28 -7.70 -13.65
CA GLY A 148 11.53 -7.38 -14.33
C GLY A 148 12.38 -6.30 -13.67
N LEU A 149 11.91 -5.63 -12.61
CA LEU A 149 12.70 -4.61 -11.92
C LEU A 149 13.95 -5.22 -11.27
N SER A 150 15.05 -4.46 -11.31
CA SER A 150 16.20 -4.79 -10.49
C SER A 150 15.87 -4.67 -8.98
N PHE A 151 16.61 -5.36 -8.12
CA PHE A 151 16.45 -5.24 -6.67
C PHE A 151 16.58 -3.78 -6.22
N GLY A 152 17.58 -3.05 -6.73
CA GLY A 152 17.83 -1.66 -6.40
C GLY A 152 16.67 -0.74 -6.82
N ASP A 153 16.18 -0.88 -8.06
CA ASP A 153 15.05 -0.09 -8.54
C ASP A 153 13.79 -0.34 -7.73
N ALA A 154 13.47 -1.62 -7.50
CA ALA A 154 12.31 -2.02 -6.72
C ALA A 154 12.36 -1.48 -5.28
N PHE A 155 13.54 -1.55 -4.65
CA PHE A 155 13.78 -1.04 -3.29
C PHE A 155 13.62 0.49 -3.21
N VAL A 156 14.29 1.24 -4.09
CA VAL A 156 14.26 2.72 -4.08
C VAL A 156 12.85 3.23 -4.41
N ARG A 157 12.20 2.65 -5.43
CA ARG A 157 10.79 2.98 -5.74
C ARG A 157 9.85 2.63 -4.59
N GLY A 158 10.17 1.57 -3.84
CA GLY A 158 9.48 1.21 -2.61
C GLY A 158 9.61 2.29 -1.52
N ILE A 159 10.80 2.85 -1.31
CA ILE A 159 11.02 3.96 -0.37
C ILE A 159 10.15 5.16 -0.72
N LEU A 160 10.22 5.62 -1.97
CA LEU A 160 9.50 6.79 -2.45
C LEU A 160 7.97 6.59 -2.35
N CYS A 161 7.50 5.40 -2.67
CA CYS A 161 6.08 5.07 -2.59
C CYS A 161 5.56 5.18 -1.15
N ASN A 162 6.18 4.47 -0.22
CA ASN A 162 5.63 4.42 1.14
C ASN A 162 5.89 5.68 1.95
N PHE A 163 6.84 6.50 1.56
CA PHE A 163 6.92 7.88 2.03
C PHE A 163 5.58 8.59 1.76
N LEU A 164 5.10 8.57 0.51
CA LEU A 164 3.84 9.21 0.13
C LEU A 164 2.61 8.56 0.76
N VAL A 165 2.57 7.22 0.86
CA VAL A 165 1.44 6.52 1.51
C VAL A 165 1.34 6.87 2.99
N CYS A 166 2.45 6.93 3.71
CA CYS A 166 2.46 7.30 5.11
C CYS A 166 2.12 8.79 5.32
N ILE A 167 2.54 9.68 4.41
CA ILE A 167 2.08 11.08 4.39
C ILE A 167 0.58 11.15 4.11
N ALA A 168 0.03 10.35 3.19
CA ALA A 168 -1.42 10.28 2.95
C ALA A 168 -2.19 9.87 4.22
N VAL A 169 -1.70 8.84 4.93
CA VAL A 169 -2.29 8.40 6.21
C VAL A 169 -2.18 9.50 7.26
N TRP A 170 -1.05 10.18 7.34
CA TRP A 170 -0.84 11.32 8.23
C TRP A 170 -1.83 12.44 7.95
N MET A 171 -1.97 12.87 6.70
CA MET A 171 -2.91 13.90 6.27
C MET A 171 -4.37 13.51 6.52
N ALA A 172 -4.73 12.23 6.31
CA ALA A 172 -6.06 11.73 6.63
C ALA A 172 -6.37 11.78 8.14
N ASN A 173 -5.36 11.60 9.00
CA ASN A 173 -5.51 11.77 10.44
C ASN A 173 -5.61 13.25 10.87
N ALA A 174 -5.23 14.20 10.02
CA ALA A 174 -5.47 15.63 10.25
C ALA A 174 -6.94 16.02 10.00
N ALA A 175 -7.65 15.29 9.14
CA ALA A 175 -9.00 15.59 8.72
C ALA A 175 -10.05 15.09 9.73
N LYS A 176 -11.09 15.91 9.97
CA LYS A 176 -12.19 15.61 10.90
C LYS A 176 -13.46 15.11 10.19
N THR A 177 -13.52 15.15 8.87
CA THR A 177 -14.67 14.72 8.07
C THR A 177 -14.28 13.63 7.09
N VAL A 178 -15.24 12.80 6.67
CA VAL A 178 -15.02 11.74 5.67
C VAL A 178 -14.52 12.33 4.35
N GLY A 179 -15.14 13.40 3.85
CA GLY A 179 -14.71 14.08 2.62
C GLY A 179 -13.30 14.63 2.74
N GLY A 180 -12.95 15.21 3.89
CA GLY A 180 -11.58 15.68 4.16
C GLY A 180 -10.54 14.55 4.17
N LYS A 181 -10.89 13.37 4.70
CA LYS A 181 -10.00 12.20 4.67
C LYS A 181 -9.79 11.70 3.23
N ILE A 182 -10.85 11.63 2.43
CA ILE A 182 -10.77 11.22 1.02
C ILE A 182 -9.90 12.19 0.23
N ALA A 183 -10.12 13.51 0.37
CA ALA A 183 -9.32 14.53 -0.29
C ALA A 183 -7.84 14.47 0.14
N ALA A 184 -7.57 14.23 1.42
CA ALA A 184 -6.22 14.15 1.96
C ALA A 184 -5.40 12.99 1.38
N VAL A 185 -6.02 11.85 1.09
CA VAL A 185 -5.30 10.71 0.52
C VAL A 185 -5.16 10.80 -1.00
N PHE A 186 -6.01 11.56 -1.67
CA PHE A 186 -6.10 11.57 -3.13
C PHE A 186 -4.78 11.94 -3.79
N PHE A 187 -4.23 13.11 -3.49
CA PHE A 187 -3.04 13.63 -4.18
C PHE A 187 -1.76 12.83 -3.91
N PRO A 188 -1.40 12.44 -2.67
CA PRO A 188 -0.21 11.64 -2.46
C PRO A 188 -0.27 10.27 -3.13
N ILE A 189 -1.46 9.65 -3.16
CA ILE A 189 -1.66 8.35 -3.81
C ILE A 189 -1.63 8.50 -5.33
N MET A 190 -2.28 9.52 -5.89
CA MET A 190 -2.17 9.83 -7.31
C MET A 190 -0.71 10.04 -7.72
N ALA A 191 0.05 10.82 -6.94
CA ALA A 191 1.43 11.13 -7.24
C ALA A 191 2.31 9.88 -7.33
N PHE A 192 2.20 8.92 -6.39
CA PHE A 192 3.04 7.73 -6.47
C PHE A 192 2.68 6.83 -7.66
N VAL A 193 1.39 6.76 -8.05
CA VAL A 193 0.96 5.98 -9.22
C VAL A 193 1.49 6.60 -10.51
N VAL A 194 1.34 7.91 -10.67
CA VAL A 194 1.82 8.66 -11.83
C VAL A 194 3.34 8.53 -11.97
N ALA A 195 4.07 8.68 -10.84
CA ALA A 195 5.53 8.56 -10.82
C ALA A 195 6.06 7.13 -11.02
N GLY A 196 5.19 6.11 -10.98
CA GLY A 196 5.60 4.71 -11.14
C GLY A 196 6.37 4.15 -9.95
N PHE A 197 6.05 4.59 -8.73
CA PHE A 197 6.63 4.04 -7.50
C PHE A 197 5.97 2.71 -7.12
N GLU A 198 6.64 1.93 -6.27
CA GLU A 198 6.30 0.54 -6.01
C GLU A 198 5.66 0.35 -4.61
N HIS A 199 4.40 -0.08 -4.61
CA HIS A 199 3.62 -0.37 -3.40
C HIS A 199 3.48 -1.88 -3.21
N SER A 200 4.04 -2.43 -2.14
CA SER A 200 4.08 -3.88 -1.93
C SER A 200 2.69 -4.53 -1.97
N ILE A 201 1.69 -3.92 -1.33
CA ILE A 201 0.34 -4.50 -1.28
C ILE A 201 -0.37 -4.41 -2.64
N ALA A 202 -0.17 -3.33 -3.39
CA ALA A 202 -0.67 -3.26 -4.77
C ALA A 202 0.01 -4.29 -5.67
N ASN A 203 1.31 -4.51 -5.46
CA ASN A 203 2.07 -5.50 -6.23
C ASN A 203 1.62 -6.95 -5.95
N MET A 204 1.16 -7.26 -4.73
CA MET A 204 0.53 -8.55 -4.44
C MET A 204 -0.61 -8.85 -5.40
N TYR A 205 -1.44 -7.84 -5.70
CA TYR A 205 -2.52 -7.97 -6.67
C TYR A 205 -1.99 -8.00 -8.12
N TYR A 206 -1.19 -7.03 -8.54
CA TYR A 206 -0.75 -6.92 -9.94
C TYR A 206 0.02 -8.17 -10.40
N LEU A 207 0.92 -8.69 -9.57
CA LEU A 207 1.72 -9.87 -9.88
C LEU A 207 0.84 -11.13 -9.94
N ALA A 208 -0.05 -11.31 -8.96
CA ALA A 208 -0.96 -12.46 -8.95
C ALA A 208 -1.95 -12.40 -10.14
N ALA A 209 -2.53 -11.23 -10.42
CA ALA A 209 -3.44 -11.04 -11.53
C ALA A 209 -2.76 -11.35 -12.88
N GLY A 210 -1.52 -10.88 -13.06
CA GLY A 210 -0.75 -11.17 -14.27
C GLY A 210 -0.44 -12.67 -14.43
N LEU A 211 0.00 -13.33 -13.36
CA LEU A 211 0.28 -14.77 -13.35
C LEU A 211 -0.96 -15.60 -13.66
N PHE A 212 -2.08 -15.30 -13.03
CA PHE A 212 -3.34 -16.02 -13.27
C PHE A 212 -3.88 -15.74 -14.68
N THR A 213 -3.80 -14.50 -15.16
CA THR A 213 -4.26 -14.13 -16.52
C THR A 213 -3.41 -14.81 -17.58
N ALA A 214 -2.10 -14.83 -17.43
CA ALA A 214 -1.21 -15.54 -18.36
C ALA A 214 -1.51 -17.04 -18.40
N GLY A 215 -1.74 -17.66 -17.22
CA GLY A 215 -2.14 -19.07 -17.14
C GLY A 215 -3.50 -19.35 -17.81
N GLN A 216 -4.48 -18.45 -17.69
CA GLN A 216 -5.81 -18.62 -18.27
C GLN A 216 -5.81 -18.41 -19.80
N THR A 217 -5.07 -17.42 -20.28
CA THR A 217 -5.10 -17.01 -21.70
C THR A 217 -4.04 -17.69 -22.56
N GLY A 218 -3.06 -18.37 -21.95
CA GLY A 218 -1.88 -18.90 -22.63
C GLY A 218 -0.94 -17.78 -23.14
N ALA A 219 -1.10 -16.54 -22.68
CA ALA A 219 -0.26 -15.42 -23.11
C ALA A 219 1.20 -15.64 -22.70
N ALA A 220 2.12 -15.33 -23.60
CA ALA A 220 3.54 -15.35 -23.29
C ALA A 220 3.84 -14.36 -22.15
N ALA A 221 4.38 -14.88 -21.07
CA ALA A 221 4.70 -14.10 -19.87
C ALA A 221 6.15 -14.37 -19.44
N GLU A 222 7.10 -14.14 -20.36
CA GLU A 222 8.51 -14.35 -20.11
C GLU A 222 8.96 -13.59 -18.84
N GLY A 223 9.69 -14.30 -18.00
CA GLY A 223 10.20 -13.74 -16.75
C GLY A 223 9.17 -13.54 -15.64
N LEU A 224 7.88 -13.75 -15.88
CA LEU A 224 6.82 -13.68 -14.87
C LEU A 224 6.62 -15.04 -14.22
N THR A 225 7.19 -15.22 -13.04
CA THR A 225 7.08 -16.42 -12.21
C THR A 225 6.79 -16.05 -10.76
N TRP A 226 6.24 -16.97 -9.98
CA TRP A 226 6.04 -16.76 -8.54
C TRP A 226 7.36 -16.46 -7.82
N GLY A 227 8.46 -17.10 -8.21
CA GLY A 227 9.78 -16.81 -7.64
C GLY A 227 10.20 -15.36 -7.87
N ARG A 228 10.08 -14.85 -9.09
CA ARG A 228 10.37 -13.44 -9.40
C ARG A 228 9.36 -12.48 -8.76
N ALA A 229 8.10 -12.84 -8.70
CA ALA A 229 7.08 -12.04 -8.03
C ALA A 229 7.40 -11.86 -6.54
N LEU A 230 7.71 -12.95 -5.83
CA LEU A 230 7.95 -12.93 -4.38
C LEU A 230 9.33 -12.39 -4.04
N ALA A 231 10.39 -13.00 -4.57
CA ALA A 231 11.76 -12.65 -4.21
C ALA A 231 12.33 -11.48 -5.02
N GLY A 232 11.96 -11.37 -6.31
CA GLY A 232 12.48 -10.32 -7.18
C GLY A 232 11.76 -8.97 -7.03
N ASN A 233 10.47 -8.97 -6.68
CA ASN A 233 9.72 -7.73 -6.52
C ASN A 233 9.21 -7.50 -5.09
N LEU A 234 8.34 -8.39 -4.54
CA LEU A 234 7.69 -8.12 -3.26
C LEU A 234 8.71 -7.94 -2.12
N LEU A 235 9.78 -8.73 -2.08
CA LEU A 235 10.80 -8.59 -1.03
C LEU A 235 11.49 -7.22 -1.07
N PRO A 236 12.16 -6.79 -2.16
CA PRO A 236 12.81 -5.48 -2.19
C PRO A 236 11.84 -4.31 -2.02
N VAL A 237 10.65 -4.38 -2.63
CA VAL A 237 9.63 -3.34 -2.46
C VAL A 237 9.16 -3.24 -1.01
N THR A 238 8.94 -4.37 -0.33
CA THR A 238 8.53 -4.37 1.08
C THR A 238 9.60 -3.75 1.97
N LEU A 239 10.88 -4.10 1.76
CA LEU A 239 11.99 -3.49 2.49
C LEU A 239 12.06 -1.98 2.23
N GLY A 240 11.89 -1.55 0.98
CA GLY A 240 11.81 -0.14 0.62
C GLY A 240 10.63 0.56 1.30
N ASN A 241 9.44 -0.07 1.30
CA ASN A 241 8.26 0.49 1.97
C ASN A 241 8.49 0.66 3.49
N LEU A 242 9.16 -0.29 4.15
CA LEU A 242 9.53 -0.16 5.56
C LEU A 242 10.44 1.04 5.82
N VAL A 243 11.43 1.26 4.97
CA VAL A 243 12.32 2.42 5.07
C VAL A 243 11.55 3.72 4.82
N GLY A 244 10.79 3.81 3.73
CA GLY A 244 10.05 5.02 3.38
C GLY A 244 9.02 5.41 4.45
N GLY A 245 8.15 4.48 4.84
CA GLY A 245 7.08 4.75 5.80
C GLY A 245 7.53 4.73 7.25
N GLY A 246 8.29 3.71 7.64
CA GLY A 246 8.73 3.54 9.03
C GLY A 246 9.85 4.50 9.41
N LEU A 247 10.96 4.45 8.66
CA LEU A 247 12.14 5.23 9.02
C LEU A 247 11.97 6.71 8.64
N LEU A 248 11.68 7.01 7.36
CA LEU A 248 11.66 8.41 6.91
C LEU A 248 10.45 9.18 7.44
N VAL A 249 9.25 8.61 7.50
CA VAL A 249 8.07 9.31 8.01
C VAL A 249 7.86 9.05 9.50
N GLY A 250 7.78 7.79 9.93
CA GLY A 250 7.42 7.44 11.29
C GLY A 250 8.44 7.90 12.33
N VAL A 251 9.74 7.63 12.11
CA VAL A 251 10.81 8.07 13.05
C VAL A 251 10.92 9.59 13.05
N SER A 252 10.83 10.25 11.89
CA SER A 252 10.86 11.71 11.80
C SER A 252 9.70 12.36 12.53
N ALA A 253 8.48 11.85 12.37
CA ALA A 253 7.30 12.36 13.06
C ALA A 253 7.42 12.19 14.59
N TRP A 254 7.91 11.03 15.04
CA TRP A 254 8.19 10.82 16.46
C TRP A 254 9.23 11.81 16.98
N TYR A 255 10.34 12.00 16.26
CA TYR A 255 11.41 12.91 16.66
C TYR A 255 10.92 14.36 16.81
N LEU A 256 10.15 14.82 15.82
CA LEU A 256 9.68 16.20 15.75
C LEU A 256 8.56 16.53 16.76
N TYR A 257 7.65 15.58 17.02
CA TYR A 257 6.41 15.89 17.71
C TYR A 257 6.21 15.14 19.03
N LEU A 258 6.92 14.03 19.27
CA LEU A 258 6.68 13.16 20.41
C LEU A 258 7.90 12.96 21.33
N LYS A 259 9.12 13.21 20.80
CA LYS A 259 10.33 13.12 21.59
C LYS A 259 10.33 14.25 22.63
N LYS A 260 10.32 13.88 23.94
CA LYS A 260 10.50 14.86 25.01
C LYS A 260 11.91 15.43 24.92
N GLU A 261 12.04 16.76 24.91
CA GLU A 261 13.33 17.40 25.16
C GLU A 261 13.84 16.94 26.52
N ARG A 262 15.07 16.45 26.59
CA ARG A 262 15.78 16.34 27.86
C ARG A 262 15.94 17.77 28.35
N ASN A 263 15.13 18.18 29.34
CA ASN A 263 15.38 19.41 30.05
C ASN A 263 16.84 19.38 30.48
N SER A 264 17.63 20.30 29.93
CA SER A 264 18.93 20.70 30.46
C SER A 264 18.71 21.45 31.78
N VAL A 265 18.32 20.70 32.81
CA VAL A 265 18.39 21.16 34.20
C VAL A 265 19.69 20.62 34.73
N ASN A 266 20.75 21.31 34.46
CA ASN A 266 21.98 21.37 35.27
C ASN A 266 22.79 22.60 34.80
N SER A 267 22.44 23.73 35.31
CA SER A 267 23.33 24.86 35.46
C SER A 267 23.00 25.55 36.81
#